data_815543d70cb0b22d2d5fbec0b66b30ea
#
_entry.id   815543d70cb0b22d2d5fbec0b66b30ea
#
_cell.length_a   1.000
_cell.length_b   1.000
_cell.length_c   1.000
_cell.angle_alpha   90.00
_cell.angle_beta   90.00
_cell.angle_gamma   90.00
#
_symmetry.space_group_name_H-M   'P 1'
#
loop_
_entity.id
_entity.type
_entity.pdbx_description
1 polymer ?
#
loop_
_entity_poly.entity_id
_entity_poly.type
_entity_poly.pdbx_seq_one_letter_code
_entity_poly.pdbx_strand_id
1 'polypeptide(L)'
;MKKALAFLLAAVMLLGLGTVAMADSVTLNVVTSYGGDDGNRANFEAAVKAYEESTGNKVNDGSATSNEEWKAKVLTDFETGSEPDVLFFFTNADAEPFISAGKVVSIDEIRAEYPDFATNMKSSMMAVAADGKQYSVPSSGYWENMFVNKAVLADCGVEVPGPDYTWDQFLADCETIKAAGYTPIACSLVEVPHYWFEFMVMNNGTVANHLDVPASADDAAAAKWAAGLNDIKALYEAGYFPANTLTASDAETVELFNAGEAAFLIDGSWKVGYFTQNAADLNDFAIAYVPGKGERSASEAIGGISMGYFITRKAWDDPAKRAAAVEFVSQLTSDEVLSTFVTTEVTALVNGASPAGLNPLQQSAADANANITAIAGAVQDLLTAEARGDLFANVQNVVTGKISAEDAVAQAIALN
;
A
#
# COMPACT_ATOMS: atom_id res chain seq x y z
N MET A 1 15.54 -74.20 -9.78
CA MET A 1 14.83 -73.40 -8.77
C MET A 1 15.42 -72.01 -8.57
N LYS A 2 16.75 -71.78 -8.66
CA LYS A 2 17.34 -70.39 -8.45
C LYS A 2 17.12 -69.43 -9.60
N LYS A 3 16.82 -69.86 -10.83
CA LYS A 3 16.53 -68.93 -11.97
C LYS A 3 15.06 -68.49 -12.05
N ALA A 4 14.13 -69.25 -11.47
CA ALA A 4 12.71 -68.82 -11.41
C ALA A 4 12.44 -67.75 -10.33
N LEU A 5 13.24 -67.73 -9.25
CA LEU A 5 13.10 -66.74 -8.16
C LEU A 5 13.61 -65.37 -8.57
N ALA A 6 14.63 -65.32 -9.48
CA ALA A 6 15.16 -64.05 -9.98
C ALA A 6 14.20 -63.35 -10.95
N PHE A 7 13.39 -64.07 -11.70
CA PHE A 7 12.37 -63.47 -12.58
C PHE A 7 11.14 -62.98 -11.81
N LEU A 8 10.79 -63.60 -10.66
CA LEU A 8 9.68 -63.14 -9.85
C LEU A 8 10.02 -61.84 -9.06
N LEU A 9 11.27 -61.66 -8.63
CA LEU A 9 11.74 -60.42 -7.99
C LEU A 9 11.88 -59.28 -8.99
N ALA A 10 12.25 -59.52 -10.23
CA ALA A 10 12.32 -58.50 -11.27
C ALA A 10 10.91 -58.03 -11.72
N ALA A 11 9.91 -58.94 -11.74
CA ALA A 11 8.52 -58.59 -12.06
C ALA A 11 7.82 -57.78 -10.94
N VAL A 12 8.20 -57.99 -9.67
CA VAL A 12 7.65 -57.23 -8.53
C VAL A 12 8.27 -55.84 -8.44
N MET A 13 9.53 -55.64 -8.89
CA MET A 13 10.12 -54.29 -8.97
C MET A 13 9.62 -53.43 -10.14
N LEU A 14 9.06 -54.06 -11.19
CA LEU A 14 8.47 -53.34 -12.33
C LEU A 14 7.01 -52.94 -12.11
N LEU A 15 6.35 -53.47 -11.08
CA LEU A 15 4.98 -53.07 -10.67
C LEU A 15 4.94 -51.98 -9.60
N GLY A 16 6.09 -51.52 -9.12
CA GLY A 16 6.23 -50.45 -8.13
C GLY A 16 6.55 -49.07 -8.69
N LEU A 17 6.72 -48.92 -10.01
CA LEU A 17 6.69 -47.64 -10.69
C LEU A 17 5.23 -47.26 -10.94
N GLY A 18 4.51 -47.00 -9.87
CA GLY A 18 3.29 -46.22 -9.95
C GLY A 18 3.66 -44.95 -10.72
N THR A 19 3.06 -44.74 -11.87
CA THR A 19 2.99 -43.46 -12.50
C THR A 19 2.48 -42.51 -11.40
N VAL A 20 3.36 -41.69 -10.85
CA VAL A 20 2.92 -40.46 -10.22
C VAL A 20 2.18 -39.77 -11.36
N ALA A 21 0.86 -39.84 -11.36
CA ALA A 21 0.04 -39.01 -12.21
C ALA A 21 0.47 -37.59 -11.80
N MET A 22 1.28 -36.95 -12.63
CA MET A 22 1.47 -35.52 -12.48
C MET A 22 0.06 -34.95 -12.59
N ALA A 23 -0.43 -34.37 -11.49
CA ALA A 23 -1.67 -33.61 -11.54
C ALA A 23 -1.52 -32.63 -12.70
N ASP A 24 -2.59 -32.50 -13.51
CA ASP A 24 -2.57 -31.52 -14.60
C ASP A 24 -2.19 -30.14 -14.03
N SER A 25 -1.22 -29.50 -14.66
CA SER A 25 -0.76 -28.16 -14.27
C SER A 25 -1.93 -27.19 -14.29
N VAL A 26 -2.15 -26.51 -13.16
CA VAL A 26 -3.18 -25.49 -13.00
C VAL A 26 -2.61 -24.12 -13.33
N THR A 27 -3.34 -23.30 -14.07
CA THR A 27 -3.01 -21.88 -14.27
C THR A 27 -3.90 -21.00 -13.39
N LEU A 28 -3.29 -20.24 -12.49
CA LEU A 28 -3.96 -19.24 -11.66
C LEU A 28 -3.87 -17.87 -12.33
N ASN A 29 -4.99 -17.16 -12.41
CA ASN A 29 -5.00 -15.73 -12.72
C ASN A 29 -4.80 -14.97 -11.40
N VAL A 30 -3.73 -14.21 -11.30
CA VAL A 30 -3.35 -13.48 -10.09
C VAL A 30 -3.27 -12.00 -10.42
N VAL A 31 -3.90 -11.17 -9.60
CA VAL A 31 -3.84 -9.70 -9.70
C VAL A 31 -3.33 -9.17 -8.37
N THR A 32 -2.30 -8.31 -8.43
CA THR A 32 -1.73 -7.64 -7.26
C THR A 32 -1.40 -6.19 -7.57
N SER A 33 -1.08 -5.41 -6.53
CA SER A 33 -0.52 -4.06 -6.66
C SER A 33 0.97 -4.06 -7.00
N TYR A 34 1.64 -5.21 -7.00
CA TYR A 34 3.08 -5.34 -7.30
C TYR A 34 3.34 -5.25 -8.81
N GLY A 35 2.92 -4.14 -9.44
CA GLY A 35 3.10 -3.85 -10.85
C GLY A 35 3.89 -2.57 -11.08
N GLY A 36 4.31 -2.33 -12.32
CA GLY A 36 5.05 -1.13 -12.67
C GLY A 36 6.37 -1.01 -11.91
N ASP A 37 6.53 0.10 -11.20
CA ASP A 37 7.71 0.48 -10.42
C ASP A 37 7.58 0.17 -8.91
N ASP A 38 6.63 -0.69 -8.51
CA ASP A 38 6.48 -1.11 -7.12
C ASP A 38 7.78 -1.73 -6.58
N GLY A 39 8.21 -1.27 -5.40
CA GLY A 39 9.46 -1.70 -4.78
C GLY A 39 9.56 -3.20 -4.49
N ASN A 40 8.42 -3.90 -4.36
CA ASN A 40 8.35 -5.35 -4.16
C ASN A 40 8.11 -6.14 -5.45
N ARG A 41 8.10 -5.51 -6.63
CA ARG A 41 7.89 -6.21 -7.91
C ARG A 41 8.85 -7.39 -8.10
N ALA A 42 10.14 -7.18 -7.88
CA ALA A 42 11.15 -8.21 -8.03
C ALA A 42 10.98 -9.36 -7.02
N ASN A 43 10.58 -9.05 -5.77
CA ASN A 43 10.30 -10.07 -4.75
C ASN A 43 9.08 -10.91 -5.14
N PHE A 44 8.03 -10.28 -5.66
CA PHE A 44 6.84 -10.97 -6.16
C PHE A 44 7.16 -11.90 -7.33
N GLU A 45 7.91 -11.43 -8.34
CA GLU A 45 8.34 -12.27 -9.47
C GLU A 45 9.18 -13.47 -9.03
N ALA A 46 10.08 -13.27 -8.06
CA ALA A 46 10.87 -14.35 -7.49
C ALA A 46 9.99 -15.38 -6.75
N ALA A 47 9.00 -14.92 -5.98
CA ALA A 47 8.07 -15.79 -5.27
C ALA A 47 7.16 -16.56 -6.24
N VAL A 48 6.66 -15.93 -7.29
CA VAL A 48 5.88 -16.58 -8.36
C VAL A 48 6.72 -17.66 -9.04
N LYS A 49 7.95 -17.35 -9.40
CA LYS A 49 8.87 -18.31 -10.04
C LYS A 49 9.12 -19.51 -9.12
N ALA A 50 9.38 -19.30 -7.84
CA ALA A 50 9.58 -20.37 -6.87
C ALA A 50 8.33 -21.26 -6.73
N TYR A 51 7.13 -20.66 -6.72
CA TYR A 51 5.86 -21.39 -6.73
C TYR A 51 5.71 -22.26 -7.99
N GLU A 52 5.95 -21.71 -9.17
CA GLU A 52 5.87 -22.46 -10.42
C GLU A 52 6.87 -23.63 -10.49
N GLU A 53 8.09 -23.41 -10.00
CA GLU A 53 9.14 -24.44 -9.97
C GLU A 53 8.84 -25.56 -8.96
N SER A 54 8.26 -25.23 -7.81
CA SER A 54 7.96 -26.21 -6.76
C SER A 54 6.72 -27.04 -7.03
N THR A 55 5.69 -26.46 -7.68
CA THR A 55 4.38 -27.08 -7.86
C THR A 55 4.13 -27.60 -9.28
N GLY A 56 4.81 -27.04 -10.28
CA GLY A 56 4.51 -27.24 -11.71
C GLY A 56 3.30 -26.45 -12.21
N ASN A 57 2.58 -25.76 -11.33
CA ASN A 57 1.49 -24.85 -11.69
C ASN A 57 2.02 -23.61 -12.41
N LYS A 58 1.11 -22.80 -12.98
CA LYS A 58 1.43 -21.56 -13.68
C LYS A 58 0.67 -20.38 -13.09
N VAL A 59 1.27 -19.22 -13.20
CA VAL A 59 0.66 -17.94 -12.81
C VAL A 59 0.53 -17.06 -14.03
N ASN A 60 -0.69 -16.66 -14.34
CA ASN A 60 -0.96 -15.58 -15.27
C ASN A 60 -1.04 -14.28 -14.45
N ASP A 61 0.05 -13.53 -14.45
CA ASP A 61 0.23 -12.31 -13.68
C ASP A 61 -0.44 -11.12 -14.36
N GLY A 62 -1.50 -10.60 -13.75
CA GLY A 62 -2.24 -9.40 -14.14
C GLY A 62 -1.98 -8.19 -13.24
N SER A 63 -0.87 -8.19 -12.50
CA SER A 63 -0.52 -7.13 -11.56
C SER A 63 -0.25 -5.79 -12.26
N ALA A 64 -0.65 -4.70 -11.61
CA ALA A 64 -0.47 -3.35 -12.12
C ALA A 64 -0.19 -2.36 -10.97
N THR A 65 0.22 -1.15 -11.29
CA THR A 65 0.41 -0.08 -10.32
C THR A 65 -0.91 0.22 -9.62
N SER A 66 -0.87 0.31 -8.29
CA SER A 66 -2.03 0.63 -7.47
C SER A 66 -2.40 2.11 -7.59
N ASN A 67 -3.50 2.39 -8.30
CA ASN A 67 -4.10 3.71 -8.40
C ASN A 67 -5.63 3.57 -8.49
N GLU A 68 -6.37 4.66 -8.54
CA GLU A 68 -7.83 4.63 -8.58
C GLU A 68 -8.38 3.95 -9.86
N GLU A 69 -7.70 4.06 -11.01
CA GLU A 69 -8.08 3.36 -12.24
C GLU A 69 -7.96 1.84 -12.07
N TRP A 70 -6.87 1.37 -11.47
CA TRP A 70 -6.68 -0.05 -11.16
C TRP A 70 -7.72 -0.56 -10.18
N LYS A 71 -8.04 0.20 -9.12
CA LYS A 71 -9.11 -0.15 -8.17
C LYS A 71 -10.46 -0.29 -8.88
N ALA A 72 -10.84 0.69 -9.70
CA ALA A 72 -12.08 0.66 -10.47
C ALA A 72 -12.13 -0.53 -11.44
N LYS A 73 -11.01 -0.86 -12.09
CA LYS A 73 -10.89 -2.05 -12.94
C LYS A 73 -11.13 -3.33 -12.15
N VAL A 74 -10.51 -3.49 -10.97
CA VAL A 74 -10.70 -4.67 -10.12
C VAL A 74 -12.17 -4.83 -9.74
N LEU A 75 -12.84 -3.77 -9.30
CA LEU A 75 -14.27 -3.81 -8.96
C LEU A 75 -15.12 -4.21 -10.18
N THR A 76 -14.85 -3.65 -11.36
CA THR A 76 -15.52 -4.01 -12.62
C THR A 76 -15.30 -5.49 -12.98
N ASP A 77 -14.10 -6.03 -12.78
CA ASP A 77 -13.81 -7.45 -13.03
C ASP A 77 -14.68 -8.36 -12.14
N PHE A 78 -14.93 -7.99 -10.88
CA PHE A 78 -15.86 -8.71 -9.98
C PHE A 78 -17.31 -8.60 -10.41
N GLU A 79 -17.76 -7.44 -10.88
CA GLU A 79 -19.13 -7.22 -11.37
C GLU A 79 -19.42 -8.03 -12.64
N THR A 80 -18.42 -8.12 -13.53
CA THR A 80 -18.57 -8.80 -14.83
C THR A 80 -18.26 -10.30 -14.80
N GLY A 81 -17.85 -10.86 -13.66
CA GLY A 81 -17.44 -12.27 -13.53
C GLY A 81 -16.07 -12.58 -14.13
N SER A 82 -15.26 -11.54 -14.33
CA SER A 82 -13.88 -11.64 -14.85
C SER A 82 -12.83 -11.60 -13.73
N GLU A 83 -13.28 -11.73 -12.47
CA GLU A 83 -12.40 -11.70 -11.29
C GLU A 83 -11.26 -12.71 -11.39
N PRO A 84 -10.06 -12.40 -10.83
CA PRO A 84 -8.92 -13.31 -10.79
C PRO A 84 -9.21 -14.52 -9.88
N ASP A 85 -8.29 -15.47 -9.84
CA ASP A 85 -8.33 -16.59 -8.90
C ASP A 85 -7.81 -16.17 -7.52
N VAL A 86 -6.74 -15.36 -7.49
CA VAL A 86 -6.17 -14.74 -6.29
C VAL A 86 -6.01 -13.24 -6.53
N LEU A 87 -6.39 -12.45 -5.55
CA LEU A 87 -6.30 -10.99 -5.58
C LEU A 87 -5.55 -10.49 -4.36
N PHE A 88 -4.53 -9.65 -4.53
CA PHE A 88 -3.95 -8.84 -3.47
C PHE A 88 -4.49 -7.42 -3.60
N PHE A 89 -5.29 -6.98 -2.64
CA PHE A 89 -6.10 -5.78 -2.74
C PHE A 89 -6.34 -5.14 -1.38
N PHE A 90 -6.88 -3.92 -1.38
CA PHE A 90 -7.27 -3.20 -0.19
C PHE A 90 -8.31 -3.99 0.63
N THR A 91 -8.23 -3.84 1.95
CA THR A 91 -9.09 -4.55 2.92
C THR A 91 -10.08 -3.60 3.61
N ASN A 92 -10.22 -2.39 3.07
CA ASN A 92 -11.08 -1.30 3.53
C ASN A 92 -12.45 -1.31 2.80
N ALA A 93 -13.10 -0.16 2.70
CA ALA A 93 -14.38 0.01 2.02
C ALA A 93 -14.36 -0.46 0.55
N ASP A 94 -13.21 -0.44 -0.13
CA ASP A 94 -13.08 -0.90 -1.51
C ASP A 94 -13.34 -2.42 -1.67
N ALA A 95 -13.11 -3.21 -0.62
CA ALA A 95 -13.37 -4.66 -0.64
C ALA A 95 -14.82 -5.04 -0.35
N GLU A 96 -15.57 -4.19 0.36
CA GLU A 96 -16.93 -4.50 0.79
C GLU A 96 -17.89 -4.88 -0.35
N PRO A 97 -17.85 -4.27 -1.54
CA PRO A 97 -18.74 -4.68 -2.64
C PRO A 97 -18.61 -6.16 -3.03
N PHE A 98 -17.38 -6.67 -3.16
CA PHE A 98 -17.20 -8.09 -3.54
C PHE A 98 -17.25 -9.04 -2.33
N ILE A 99 -16.97 -8.58 -1.10
CA ILE A 99 -17.19 -9.36 0.13
C ILE A 99 -18.68 -9.59 0.35
N SER A 100 -19.48 -8.52 0.36
CA SER A 100 -20.93 -8.59 0.58
C SER A 100 -21.66 -9.35 -0.53
N ALA A 101 -21.14 -9.32 -1.76
CA ALA A 101 -21.63 -10.13 -2.88
C ALA A 101 -21.22 -11.61 -2.80
N GLY A 102 -20.45 -12.03 -1.78
CA GLY A 102 -19.99 -13.41 -1.60
C GLY A 102 -18.99 -13.88 -2.65
N LYS A 103 -18.24 -12.95 -3.25
CA LYS A 103 -17.29 -13.23 -4.34
C LYS A 103 -15.91 -13.70 -3.86
N VAL A 104 -15.65 -13.61 -2.58
CA VAL A 104 -14.42 -14.08 -1.93
C VAL A 104 -14.73 -15.02 -0.76
N VAL A 105 -13.75 -15.80 -0.35
CA VAL A 105 -13.91 -16.86 0.65
C VAL A 105 -13.37 -16.39 1.99
N SER A 106 -14.13 -16.65 3.07
CA SER A 106 -13.65 -16.29 4.41
C SER A 106 -12.50 -17.21 4.87
N ILE A 107 -11.62 -16.66 5.71
CA ILE A 107 -10.51 -17.41 6.30
C ILE A 107 -11.01 -18.62 7.10
N ASP A 108 -12.15 -18.49 7.79
CA ASP A 108 -12.75 -19.60 8.54
C ASP A 108 -13.21 -20.74 7.63
N GLU A 109 -13.79 -20.41 6.47
CA GLU A 109 -14.19 -21.42 5.47
C GLU A 109 -12.95 -22.12 4.89
N ILE A 110 -11.87 -21.38 4.60
CA ILE A 110 -10.62 -21.96 4.11
C ILE A 110 -10.03 -22.89 5.19
N ARG A 111 -9.98 -22.45 6.44
CA ARG A 111 -9.44 -23.23 7.56
C ARG A 111 -10.25 -24.49 7.88
N ALA A 112 -11.51 -24.56 7.50
CA ALA A 112 -12.31 -25.77 7.65
C ALA A 112 -11.77 -26.94 6.81
N GLU A 113 -11.13 -26.65 5.66
CA GLU A 113 -10.47 -27.65 4.79
C GLU A 113 -8.94 -27.66 4.92
N TYR A 114 -8.34 -26.48 5.19
CA TYR A 114 -6.89 -26.26 5.33
C TYR A 114 -6.57 -25.63 6.70
N PRO A 115 -6.55 -26.42 7.79
CA PRO A 115 -6.48 -25.87 9.16
C PRO A 115 -5.28 -24.97 9.46
N ASP A 116 -4.17 -25.18 8.76
CA ASP A 116 -2.92 -24.44 8.97
C ASP A 116 -2.85 -23.12 8.15
N PHE A 117 -3.88 -22.82 7.34
CA PHE A 117 -3.88 -21.63 6.46
C PHE A 117 -3.77 -20.34 7.27
N ALA A 118 -2.74 -19.53 6.98
CA ALA A 118 -2.47 -18.23 7.58
C ALA A 118 -2.39 -18.22 9.13
N THR A 119 -2.04 -19.34 9.77
CA THR A 119 -1.87 -19.42 11.25
C THR A 119 -0.60 -18.74 11.74
N ASN A 120 0.34 -18.44 10.85
CA ASN A 120 1.55 -17.69 11.11
C ASN A 120 1.33 -16.15 11.15
N MET A 121 0.11 -15.67 10.89
CA MET A 121 -0.23 -14.25 10.92
C MET A 121 -0.67 -13.77 12.29
N LYS A 122 -0.27 -12.56 12.68
CA LYS A 122 -0.79 -11.86 13.85
C LYS A 122 -2.29 -11.61 13.66
N SER A 123 -3.12 -12.05 14.61
CA SER A 123 -4.58 -11.84 14.54
C SER A 123 -4.96 -10.37 14.49
N SER A 124 -4.18 -9.49 15.13
CA SER A 124 -4.39 -8.03 15.12
C SER A 124 -4.13 -7.38 13.75
N MET A 125 -3.47 -8.09 12.84
CA MET A 125 -3.17 -7.61 11.49
C MET A 125 -4.07 -8.24 10.41
N MET A 126 -5.00 -9.08 10.79
CA MET A 126 -5.99 -9.63 9.87
C MET A 126 -7.25 -8.76 9.87
N ALA A 127 -7.49 -8.07 8.75
CA ALA A 127 -8.62 -7.16 8.62
C ALA A 127 -9.96 -7.88 8.81
N VAL A 128 -10.88 -7.22 9.52
CA VAL A 128 -12.23 -7.70 9.79
C VAL A 128 -13.21 -6.89 8.95
N ALA A 129 -13.99 -7.58 8.10
CA ALA A 129 -15.02 -6.97 7.26
C ALA A 129 -16.27 -6.55 8.07
N ALA A 130 -17.19 -5.85 7.44
CA ALA A 130 -18.42 -5.36 8.08
C ALA A 130 -19.29 -6.48 8.67
N ASP A 131 -19.22 -7.70 8.14
CA ASP A 131 -19.92 -8.89 8.67
C ASP A 131 -19.22 -9.57 9.86
N GLY A 132 -18.10 -9.02 10.32
CA GLY A 132 -17.30 -9.53 11.44
C GLY A 132 -16.35 -10.68 11.09
N LYS A 133 -16.21 -11.06 9.82
CA LYS A 133 -15.31 -12.12 9.37
C LYS A 133 -14.04 -11.57 8.73
N GLN A 134 -13.05 -12.44 8.57
CA GLN A 134 -11.80 -12.17 7.90
C GLN A 134 -11.80 -12.85 6.52
N TYR A 135 -11.35 -12.15 5.48
CA TYR A 135 -11.37 -12.62 4.09
C TYR A 135 -10.01 -12.58 3.42
N SER A 136 -9.01 -11.94 4.03
CA SER A 136 -7.71 -11.73 3.43
C SER A 136 -6.57 -12.09 4.36
N VAL A 137 -5.43 -12.46 3.76
CA VAL A 137 -4.17 -12.71 4.47
C VAL A 137 -3.25 -11.52 4.23
N PRO A 138 -2.87 -10.74 5.25
CA PRO A 138 -2.03 -9.57 5.10
C PRO A 138 -0.58 -9.96 4.76
N SER A 139 0.15 -9.04 4.13
CA SER A 139 1.60 -9.15 3.97
C SER A 139 2.34 -8.38 5.06
N SER A 140 2.06 -7.10 5.19
CA SER A 140 2.69 -6.17 6.14
C SER A 140 1.74 -5.02 6.47
N GLY A 141 2.09 -4.25 7.48
CA GLY A 141 1.55 -2.90 7.63
C GLY A 141 2.19 -1.93 6.63
N TYR A 142 1.74 -0.70 6.67
CA TYR A 142 2.34 0.41 5.93
C TYR A 142 2.51 1.61 6.87
N TRP A 143 3.33 2.55 6.43
CA TRP A 143 3.44 3.88 7.01
C TRP A 143 3.55 4.92 5.89
N GLU A 144 3.10 6.13 6.16
CA GLU A 144 3.32 7.31 5.34
C GLU A 144 4.09 8.34 6.16
N ASN A 145 5.11 8.92 5.55
CA ASN A 145 5.96 9.92 6.14
C ASN A 145 6.54 10.85 5.05
N MET A 146 7.37 11.80 5.47
CA MET A 146 8.03 12.69 4.55
C MET A 146 9.40 12.15 4.16
N PHE A 147 9.59 11.86 2.87
CA PHE A 147 10.91 11.67 2.28
C PHE A 147 11.56 13.04 2.11
N VAL A 148 12.85 13.15 2.42
CA VAL A 148 13.62 14.37 2.25
C VAL A 148 14.86 14.13 1.43
N ASN A 149 15.20 15.06 0.53
CA ASN A 149 16.45 15.07 -0.18
C ASN A 149 17.47 15.89 0.63
N LYS A 150 18.38 15.19 1.33
CA LYS A 150 19.38 15.80 2.22
C LYS A 150 20.38 16.66 1.48
N ALA A 151 20.70 16.33 0.22
CA ALA A 151 21.63 17.14 -0.58
C ALA A 151 20.99 18.51 -0.88
N VAL A 152 19.73 18.54 -1.28
CA VAL A 152 18.97 19.79 -1.49
C VAL A 152 18.85 20.60 -0.19
N LEU A 153 18.50 19.94 0.92
CA LEU A 153 18.40 20.61 2.22
C LEU A 153 19.74 21.23 2.64
N ALA A 154 20.85 20.50 2.46
CA ALA A 154 22.19 20.99 2.80
C ALA A 154 22.61 22.19 1.95
N ASP A 155 22.31 22.17 0.64
CA ASP A 155 22.57 23.29 -0.26
C ASP A 155 21.77 24.55 0.14
N CYS A 156 20.59 24.36 0.72
CA CYS A 156 19.73 25.46 1.22
C CYS A 156 20.06 25.87 2.67
N GLY A 157 20.92 25.14 3.37
CA GLY A 157 21.19 25.36 4.80
C GLY A 157 20.00 25.01 5.70
N VAL A 158 19.14 24.09 5.27
CA VAL A 158 17.97 23.57 5.99
C VAL A 158 18.36 22.26 6.67
N GLU A 159 17.95 22.04 7.91
CA GLU A 159 18.19 20.81 8.64
C GLU A 159 17.13 19.73 8.27
N VAL A 160 17.50 18.45 8.42
CA VAL A 160 16.56 17.36 8.27
C VAL A 160 15.49 17.43 9.37
N PRO A 161 14.19 17.44 9.03
CA PRO A 161 13.10 17.52 10.00
C PRO A 161 13.14 16.46 11.08
N GLY A 162 13.06 16.88 12.34
CA GLY A 162 12.98 16.02 13.51
C GLY A 162 11.52 15.78 14.00
N PRO A 163 11.34 15.00 15.08
CA PRO A 163 10.02 14.68 15.62
C PRO A 163 9.24 15.89 16.19
N ASP A 164 9.93 17.01 16.41
CA ASP A 164 9.34 18.26 16.89
C ASP A 164 9.14 19.31 15.76
N TYR A 165 9.23 18.86 14.50
CA TYR A 165 9.13 19.75 13.34
C TYR A 165 7.74 20.37 13.23
N THR A 166 7.69 21.69 13.22
CA THR A 166 6.43 22.45 13.23
C THR A 166 6.04 22.94 11.83
N TRP A 167 4.75 23.22 11.66
CA TRP A 167 4.22 23.80 10.44
C TRP A 167 4.88 25.14 10.07
N ASP A 168 5.13 25.99 11.06
CA ASP A 168 5.78 27.30 10.85
C ASP A 168 7.24 27.14 10.37
N GLN A 169 7.99 26.18 10.93
CA GLN A 169 9.32 25.85 10.47
C GLN A 169 9.29 25.34 9.02
N PHE A 170 8.37 24.43 8.71
CA PHE A 170 8.20 23.92 7.36
C PHE A 170 7.93 25.03 6.34
N LEU A 171 7.04 25.98 6.63
CA LEU A 171 6.78 27.11 5.74
C LEU A 171 8.02 27.99 5.54
N ALA A 172 8.81 28.23 6.60
CA ALA A 172 10.06 28.98 6.51
C ALA A 172 11.10 28.25 5.67
N ASP A 173 11.20 26.93 5.82
CA ASP A 173 12.09 26.08 5.04
C ASP A 173 11.69 26.04 3.56
N CYS A 174 10.39 25.94 3.27
CA CYS A 174 9.87 26.01 1.90
C CYS A 174 10.23 27.34 1.21
N GLU A 175 10.12 28.49 1.91
CA GLU A 175 10.56 29.78 1.37
C GLU A 175 12.06 29.81 1.09
N THR A 176 12.86 29.24 1.99
CA THR A 176 14.33 29.18 1.85
C THR A 176 14.72 28.31 0.64
N ILE A 177 14.13 27.13 0.52
CA ILE A 177 14.35 26.18 -0.58
C ILE A 177 13.94 26.80 -1.92
N LYS A 178 12.76 27.42 -1.97
CA LYS A 178 12.27 28.12 -3.16
C LYS A 178 13.19 29.28 -3.56
N ALA A 179 13.66 30.06 -2.60
CA ALA A 179 14.60 31.16 -2.84
C ALA A 179 15.95 30.68 -3.39
N ALA A 180 16.38 29.46 -3.04
CA ALA A 180 17.56 28.80 -3.58
C ALA A 180 17.36 28.25 -5.00
N GLY A 181 16.12 28.22 -5.53
CA GLY A 181 15.80 27.79 -6.88
C GLY A 181 15.34 26.31 -6.98
N TYR A 182 15.15 25.63 -5.87
CA TYR A 182 14.60 24.28 -5.82
C TYR A 182 13.07 24.30 -5.67
N THR A 183 12.43 23.20 -6.03
CA THR A 183 11.02 22.95 -5.71
C THR A 183 10.91 22.49 -4.25
N PRO A 184 10.18 23.20 -3.38
CA PRO A 184 10.02 22.73 -2.00
C PRO A 184 9.37 21.34 -1.90
N ILE A 185 8.26 21.10 -2.59
CA ILE A 185 7.40 19.94 -2.44
C ILE A 185 7.24 19.24 -3.78
N ALA A 186 7.65 17.99 -3.90
CA ALA A 186 7.30 17.12 -5.02
C ALA A 186 5.92 16.49 -4.75
N CYS A 187 4.92 16.82 -5.55
CA CYS A 187 3.59 16.23 -5.44
C CYS A 187 2.79 16.46 -6.72
N SER A 188 2.09 15.42 -7.17
CA SER A 188 1.03 15.52 -8.18
C SER A 188 -0.30 15.79 -7.47
N LEU A 189 -0.86 17.00 -7.62
CA LEU A 189 -2.20 17.29 -7.09
C LEU A 189 -3.33 16.73 -7.98
N VAL A 190 -2.99 16.03 -9.07
CA VAL A 190 -3.97 15.35 -9.93
C VAL A 190 -4.09 13.86 -9.62
N GLU A 191 -2.99 13.20 -9.27
CA GLU A 191 -2.99 11.75 -9.05
C GLU A 191 -2.92 11.36 -7.56
N VAL A 192 -2.14 12.10 -6.74
CA VAL A 192 -1.85 11.74 -5.35
C VAL A 192 -2.06 12.88 -4.35
N PRO A 193 -3.14 13.68 -4.47
CA PRO A 193 -3.39 14.78 -3.51
C PRO A 193 -3.70 14.27 -2.11
N HIS A 194 -4.06 12.99 -1.98
CA HIS A 194 -4.50 12.36 -0.75
C HIS A 194 -3.41 12.34 0.33
N TYR A 195 -2.14 12.14 -0.01
CA TYR A 195 -1.05 12.17 0.97
C TYR A 195 -1.00 13.51 1.73
N TRP A 196 -1.16 14.62 1.01
CA TRP A 196 -1.24 15.93 1.65
C TRP A 196 -2.57 16.11 2.37
N PHE A 197 -3.69 15.70 1.77
CA PHE A 197 -5.03 15.85 2.37
C PHE A 197 -5.10 15.16 3.73
N GLU A 198 -4.66 13.93 3.86
CA GLU A 198 -4.69 13.16 5.09
C GLU A 198 -3.94 13.85 6.24
N PHE A 199 -2.70 14.24 5.98
CA PHE A 199 -1.91 14.95 7.00
C PHE A 199 -2.50 16.34 7.32
N MET A 200 -3.07 17.03 6.35
CA MET A 200 -3.69 18.33 6.61
C MET A 200 -5.00 18.21 7.39
N VAL A 201 -5.77 17.14 7.17
CA VAL A 201 -6.94 16.82 8.02
C VAL A 201 -6.48 16.53 9.46
N MET A 202 -5.44 15.72 9.64
CA MET A 202 -4.87 15.42 10.95
C MET A 202 -4.31 16.69 11.63
N ASN A 203 -3.68 17.57 10.88
CA ASN A 203 -3.17 18.87 11.35
C ASN A 203 -4.25 19.85 11.81
N ASN A 204 -5.47 19.72 11.29
CA ASN A 204 -6.62 20.54 11.69
C ASN A 204 -7.52 19.82 12.72
N GLY A 205 -7.08 18.67 13.19
CA GLY A 205 -7.70 17.87 14.25
C GLY A 205 -6.63 17.29 15.19
N THR A 206 -6.77 16.01 15.47
CA THR A 206 -5.82 15.21 16.25
C THR A 206 -5.76 13.79 15.65
N VAL A 207 -4.73 13.03 15.97
CA VAL A 207 -4.67 11.61 15.60
C VAL A 207 -5.89 10.82 16.08
N ALA A 208 -6.43 11.16 17.24
CA ALA A 208 -7.58 10.47 17.84
C ALA A 208 -8.90 10.67 17.08
N ASN A 209 -9.04 11.80 16.35
CA ASN A 209 -10.25 12.11 15.59
C ASN A 209 -9.96 12.25 14.07
N HIS A 210 -8.82 11.73 13.62
CA HIS A 210 -8.45 11.77 12.21
C HIS A 210 -9.42 10.97 11.34
N LEU A 211 -9.90 9.83 11.84
CA LEU A 211 -10.80 8.94 11.12
C LEU A 211 -12.29 9.34 11.20
N ASP A 212 -12.60 10.52 11.72
CA ASP A 212 -13.98 11.02 11.73
C ASP A 212 -14.39 11.42 10.30
N VAL A 213 -15.23 10.60 9.68
CA VAL A 213 -15.86 10.92 8.39
C VAL A 213 -17.06 11.84 8.64
N PRO A 214 -17.16 12.99 7.96
CA PRO A 214 -18.28 13.90 8.17
C PRO A 214 -19.61 13.26 7.75
N ALA A 215 -20.64 13.37 8.60
CA ALA A 215 -21.99 12.93 8.29
C ALA A 215 -22.84 14.02 7.60
N SER A 216 -22.41 15.27 7.65
CA SER A 216 -23.06 16.42 7.01
C SER A 216 -22.07 17.59 6.84
N ALA A 217 -22.42 18.57 6.01
CA ALA A 217 -21.60 19.77 5.81
C ALA A 217 -21.44 20.64 7.08
N ASP A 218 -22.36 20.54 8.04
CA ASP A 218 -22.31 21.27 9.31
C ASP A 218 -21.52 20.49 10.40
N ASP A 219 -20.99 19.33 10.09
CA ASP A 219 -20.22 18.51 11.02
C ASP A 219 -18.86 19.14 11.33
N ALA A 220 -18.38 18.95 12.56
CA ALA A 220 -17.05 19.39 12.96
C ALA A 220 -15.94 18.70 12.14
N ALA A 221 -16.14 17.48 11.71
CA ALA A 221 -15.23 16.78 10.81
C ALA A 221 -15.18 17.45 9.42
N ALA A 222 -16.33 17.92 8.88
CA ALA A 222 -16.36 18.64 7.60
C ALA A 222 -15.51 19.92 7.65
N ALA A 223 -15.59 20.67 8.75
CA ALA A 223 -14.77 21.87 8.95
C ALA A 223 -13.26 21.54 8.97
N LYS A 224 -12.84 20.42 9.57
CA LYS A 224 -11.43 19.96 9.56
C LYS A 224 -10.98 19.61 8.15
N TRP A 225 -11.81 18.90 7.37
CA TRP A 225 -11.50 18.52 6.01
C TRP A 225 -11.37 19.74 5.10
N ALA A 226 -12.29 20.70 5.22
CA ALA A 226 -12.22 21.96 4.49
C ALA A 226 -10.98 22.78 4.88
N ALA A 227 -10.63 22.83 6.16
CA ALA A 227 -9.39 23.45 6.61
C ALA A 227 -8.14 22.77 6.04
N GLY A 228 -8.13 21.43 5.94
CA GLY A 228 -7.06 20.67 5.30
C GLY A 228 -6.89 21.01 3.81
N LEU A 229 -7.99 21.10 3.06
CA LEU A 229 -7.97 21.54 1.66
C LEU A 229 -7.49 22.99 1.51
N ASN A 230 -7.85 23.87 2.44
CA ASN A 230 -7.37 25.26 2.46
C ASN A 230 -5.87 25.36 2.78
N ASP A 231 -5.31 24.45 3.60
CA ASP A 231 -3.86 24.36 3.81
C ASP A 231 -3.14 23.96 2.51
N ILE A 232 -3.65 22.96 1.77
CA ILE A 232 -3.10 22.59 0.45
C ILE A 232 -3.17 23.76 -0.53
N LYS A 233 -4.29 24.48 -0.54
CA LYS A 233 -4.45 25.70 -1.36
C LYS A 233 -3.41 26.75 -1.02
N ALA A 234 -3.16 26.99 0.27
CA ALA A 234 -2.16 27.97 0.71
C ALA A 234 -0.75 27.59 0.24
N LEU A 235 -0.36 26.29 0.30
CA LEU A 235 0.92 25.81 -0.22
C LEU A 235 1.00 25.98 -1.75
N TYR A 236 -0.10 25.76 -2.47
CA TYR A 236 -0.17 25.95 -3.92
C TYR A 236 -0.03 27.44 -4.28
N GLU A 237 -0.77 28.33 -3.63
CA GLU A 237 -0.71 29.77 -3.85
C GLU A 237 0.66 30.38 -3.49
N ALA A 238 1.34 29.79 -2.49
CA ALA A 238 2.72 30.13 -2.15
C ALA A 238 3.74 29.65 -3.22
N GLY A 239 3.32 28.77 -4.16
CA GLY A 239 4.17 28.25 -5.22
C GLY A 239 5.23 27.28 -4.70
N TYR A 240 4.87 26.42 -3.74
CA TYR A 240 5.76 25.40 -3.18
C TYR A 240 5.72 24.08 -3.94
N PHE A 241 4.65 23.83 -4.73
CA PHE A 241 4.53 22.67 -5.61
C PHE A 241 5.19 22.93 -6.98
N PRO A 242 5.49 21.88 -7.77
CA PRO A 242 5.96 22.02 -9.14
C PRO A 242 4.96 22.85 -9.98
N ALA A 243 5.47 23.62 -10.94
CA ALA A 243 4.62 24.45 -11.78
C ALA A 243 3.55 23.67 -12.56
N ASN A 244 3.80 22.39 -12.84
CA ASN A 244 2.91 21.44 -13.52
C ASN A 244 2.15 20.51 -12.59
N THR A 245 2.11 20.75 -11.28
CA THR A 245 1.49 19.86 -10.26
C THR A 245 0.04 19.46 -10.57
N LEU A 246 -0.69 20.27 -11.35
CA LEU A 246 -2.08 19.99 -11.77
C LEU A 246 -2.18 19.15 -13.04
N THR A 247 -1.06 18.74 -13.62
CA THR A 247 -1.01 17.95 -14.88
C THR A 247 0.07 16.88 -14.86
N ALA A 248 1.02 16.94 -13.94
CA ALA A 248 2.08 15.96 -13.80
C ALA A 248 1.52 14.66 -13.20
N SER A 249 2.02 13.52 -13.67
CA SER A 249 1.80 12.24 -13.00
C SER A 249 2.56 12.14 -11.67
N ASP A 250 2.20 11.18 -10.82
CA ASP A 250 2.96 10.85 -9.61
C ASP A 250 4.41 10.49 -9.96
N ALA A 251 4.59 9.63 -10.97
CA ALA A 251 5.92 9.22 -11.42
C ALA A 251 6.81 10.41 -11.84
N GLU A 252 6.26 11.42 -12.52
CA GLU A 252 7.02 12.64 -12.87
C GLU A 252 7.45 13.44 -11.63
N THR A 253 6.60 13.52 -10.60
CA THR A 253 6.93 14.24 -9.36
C THR A 253 7.89 13.48 -8.47
N VAL A 254 7.79 12.15 -8.41
CA VAL A 254 8.76 11.28 -7.74
C VAL A 254 10.13 11.38 -8.41
N GLU A 255 10.19 11.41 -9.74
CA GLU A 255 11.45 11.57 -10.46
C GLU A 255 12.07 12.96 -10.27
N LEU A 256 11.27 14.02 -10.19
CA LEU A 256 11.74 15.35 -9.82
C LEU A 256 12.46 15.35 -8.45
N PHE A 257 11.90 14.62 -7.48
CA PHE A 257 12.52 14.45 -6.16
C PHE A 257 13.79 13.59 -6.24
N ASN A 258 13.74 12.46 -6.97
CA ASN A 258 14.86 11.55 -7.16
C ASN A 258 16.05 12.24 -7.85
N ALA A 259 15.79 13.13 -8.81
CA ALA A 259 16.80 13.91 -9.52
C ALA A 259 17.45 15.02 -8.68
N GLY A 260 17.01 15.25 -7.44
CA GLY A 260 17.52 16.31 -6.57
C GLY A 260 17.04 17.71 -6.96
N GLU A 261 15.88 17.82 -7.60
CA GLU A 261 15.26 19.09 -7.99
C GLU A 261 14.16 19.53 -7.00
N ALA A 262 13.78 18.64 -6.07
CA ALA A 262 12.81 18.91 -5.01
C ALA A 262 13.31 18.43 -3.64
N ALA A 263 12.84 19.09 -2.56
CA ALA A 263 13.31 18.85 -1.20
C ALA A 263 12.47 17.84 -0.42
N PHE A 264 11.14 17.90 -0.52
CA PHE A 264 10.19 17.15 0.27
C PHE A 264 9.22 16.36 -0.61
N LEU A 265 8.94 15.11 -0.22
CA LEU A 265 7.92 14.25 -0.82
C LEU A 265 7.19 13.51 0.31
N ILE A 266 5.86 13.62 0.41
CA ILE A 266 5.08 12.73 1.26
C ILE A 266 4.68 11.51 0.43
N ASP A 267 5.07 10.32 0.92
CA ASP A 267 4.73 9.04 0.29
C ASP A 267 4.84 7.91 1.32
N GLY A 268 4.54 6.69 0.91
CA GLY A 268 4.51 5.54 1.79
C GLY A 268 5.73 4.63 1.74
N SER A 269 5.74 3.65 2.63
CA SER A 269 6.80 2.65 2.78
C SER A 269 7.16 1.91 1.48
N TRP A 270 6.22 1.76 0.56
CA TRP A 270 6.42 1.15 -0.77
C TRP A 270 7.43 1.90 -1.65
N LYS A 271 7.62 3.21 -1.46
CA LYS A 271 8.62 3.99 -2.21
C LYS A 271 10.06 3.76 -1.73
N VAL A 272 10.28 3.21 -0.54
CA VAL A 272 11.63 2.85 -0.08
C VAL A 272 12.31 1.87 -1.04
N GLY A 273 11.55 0.89 -1.56
CA GLY A 273 12.03 -0.04 -2.58
C GLY A 273 12.38 0.64 -3.89
N TYR A 274 11.55 1.57 -4.35
CA TYR A 274 11.79 2.37 -5.55
C TYR A 274 13.11 3.15 -5.46
N PHE A 275 13.30 3.94 -4.40
CA PHE A 275 14.54 4.71 -4.21
C PHE A 275 15.76 3.80 -4.03
N THR A 276 15.61 2.64 -3.37
CA THR A 276 16.69 1.66 -3.24
C THR A 276 17.23 1.18 -4.60
N GLN A 277 16.36 1.10 -5.61
CA GLN A 277 16.72 0.62 -6.95
C GLN A 277 17.14 1.74 -7.90
N ASN A 278 16.62 2.96 -7.73
CA ASN A 278 16.72 4.03 -8.72
C ASN A 278 17.55 5.25 -8.27
N ALA A 279 17.77 5.43 -6.97
CA ALA A 279 18.54 6.56 -6.47
C ALA A 279 20.04 6.44 -6.86
N ALA A 280 20.63 7.55 -7.29
CA ALA A 280 22.05 7.62 -7.62
C ALA A 280 22.94 7.41 -6.37
N ASP A 281 22.55 8.00 -5.24
CA ASP A 281 23.14 7.79 -3.93
C ASP A 281 22.06 7.78 -2.83
N LEU A 282 21.88 6.65 -2.17
CA LEU A 282 20.92 6.51 -1.08
C LEU A 282 21.24 7.38 0.15
N ASN A 283 22.47 7.86 0.26
CA ASN A 283 22.84 8.79 1.33
C ASN A 283 22.24 10.18 1.14
N ASP A 284 21.77 10.52 -0.05
CA ASP A 284 21.12 11.81 -0.32
C ASP A 284 19.67 11.85 0.21
N PHE A 285 19.11 10.72 0.61
CA PHE A 285 17.73 10.62 1.06
C PHE A 285 17.63 10.23 2.54
N ALA A 286 16.54 10.65 3.16
CA ALA A 286 16.13 10.19 4.48
C ALA A 286 14.59 10.18 4.61
N ILE A 287 14.10 9.43 5.58
CA ILE A 287 12.73 9.54 6.05
C ILE A 287 12.73 10.49 7.25
N ALA A 288 11.81 11.45 7.21
CA ALA A 288 11.64 12.48 8.20
C ALA A 288 10.15 12.58 8.59
N TYR A 289 9.79 13.62 9.31
CA TYR A 289 8.48 13.79 9.89
C TYR A 289 7.67 14.83 9.13
N VAL A 290 6.42 14.52 8.81
CA VAL A 290 5.47 15.51 8.28
C VAL A 290 5.20 16.56 9.35
N PRO A 291 5.31 17.87 9.04
CA PRO A 291 5.26 18.92 10.04
C PRO A 291 3.95 18.92 10.84
N GLY A 292 4.06 19.00 12.16
CA GLY A 292 2.93 19.11 13.06
C GLY A 292 2.33 20.52 13.12
N LYS A 293 0.98 20.60 13.28
CA LYS A 293 0.22 21.85 13.38
C LYS A 293 -0.83 21.74 14.48
N GLY A 294 -1.06 22.81 15.23
CA GLY A 294 -2.07 22.82 16.28
C GLY A 294 -1.74 21.85 17.41
N GLU A 295 -2.61 20.87 17.63
CA GLU A 295 -2.43 19.84 18.67
C GLU A 295 -1.65 18.61 18.15
N ARG A 296 -1.51 18.44 16.82
CA ARG A 296 -0.78 17.33 16.23
C ARG A 296 0.74 17.53 16.35
N SER A 297 1.43 16.52 16.89
CA SER A 297 2.88 16.42 16.83
C SER A 297 3.35 15.84 15.48
N ALA A 298 4.55 16.23 15.02
CA ALA A 298 5.16 15.64 13.84
C ALA A 298 5.46 14.13 14.03
N SER A 299 5.60 13.66 15.27
CA SER A 299 5.76 12.23 15.61
C SER A 299 4.47 11.40 15.51
N GLU A 300 3.36 11.98 15.09
CA GLU A 300 2.12 11.27 14.79
C GLU A 300 1.99 11.07 13.28
N ALA A 301 1.82 9.82 12.83
CA ALA A 301 1.91 9.43 11.44
C ALA A 301 0.64 8.74 10.93
N ILE A 302 0.55 8.62 9.61
CA ILE A 302 -0.42 7.77 8.92
C ILE A 302 0.20 6.38 8.72
N GLY A 303 -0.61 5.33 8.91
CA GLY A 303 -0.15 3.97 8.73
C GLY A 303 -1.17 2.97 9.25
N GLY A 304 -0.87 1.70 9.07
CA GLY A 304 -1.77 0.63 9.49
C GLY A 304 -1.63 -0.62 8.64
N ILE A 305 -2.75 -1.27 8.40
CA ILE A 305 -2.87 -2.43 7.50
C ILE A 305 -3.89 -2.04 6.44
N SER A 306 -3.53 -2.15 5.18
CA SER A 306 -4.45 -1.75 4.11
C SER A 306 -4.72 -2.84 3.09
N MET A 307 -3.85 -3.84 2.95
CA MET A 307 -3.94 -4.82 1.88
C MET A 307 -3.75 -6.27 2.35
N GLY A 308 -4.35 -7.20 1.61
CA GLY A 308 -4.19 -8.64 1.84
C GLY A 308 -4.56 -9.48 0.62
N TYR A 309 -4.16 -10.76 0.66
CA TYR A 309 -4.49 -11.74 -0.37
C TYR A 309 -5.88 -12.33 -0.12
N PHE A 310 -6.77 -12.19 -1.10
CA PHE A 310 -8.08 -12.82 -1.16
C PHE A 310 -8.05 -14.02 -2.10
N ILE A 311 -8.73 -15.11 -1.73
CA ILE A 311 -9.06 -16.20 -2.65
C ILE A 311 -10.51 -15.99 -3.12
N THR A 312 -10.73 -15.97 -4.44
CA THR A 312 -12.07 -15.71 -4.96
C THR A 312 -12.99 -16.95 -4.87
N ARG A 313 -14.27 -16.73 -4.77
CA ARG A 313 -15.28 -17.81 -4.78
C ARG A 313 -15.18 -18.66 -6.05
N LYS A 314 -14.90 -18.03 -7.18
CA LYS A 314 -14.69 -18.69 -8.47
C LYS A 314 -13.55 -19.71 -8.45
N ALA A 315 -12.40 -19.35 -7.85
CA ALA A 315 -11.28 -20.28 -7.67
C ALA A 315 -11.61 -21.37 -6.64
N TRP A 316 -12.32 -21.01 -5.57
CA TRP A 316 -12.67 -21.93 -4.50
C TRP A 316 -13.62 -23.03 -4.95
N ASP A 317 -14.57 -22.74 -5.82
CA ASP A 317 -15.58 -23.69 -6.31
C ASP A 317 -15.00 -24.69 -7.32
N ASP A 318 -13.82 -24.41 -7.91
CA ASP A 318 -13.05 -25.37 -8.71
C ASP A 318 -12.01 -26.08 -7.82
N PRO A 319 -12.14 -27.41 -7.59
CA PRO A 319 -11.26 -28.12 -6.67
C PRO A 319 -9.77 -28.05 -7.02
N ALA A 320 -9.41 -28.00 -8.32
CA ALA A 320 -8.03 -27.89 -8.75
C ALA A 320 -7.47 -26.48 -8.50
N LYS A 321 -8.24 -25.44 -8.81
CA LYS A 321 -7.88 -24.05 -8.54
C LYS A 321 -7.87 -23.74 -7.06
N ARG A 322 -8.81 -24.31 -6.27
CA ARG A 322 -8.85 -24.19 -4.81
C ARG A 322 -7.51 -24.61 -4.19
N ALA A 323 -7.08 -25.82 -4.47
CA ALA A 323 -5.81 -26.34 -3.92
C ALA A 323 -4.62 -25.48 -4.34
N ALA A 324 -4.54 -25.12 -5.63
CA ALA A 324 -3.48 -24.28 -6.18
C ALA A 324 -3.47 -22.85 -5.58
N ALA A 325 -4.64 -22.23 -5.39
CA ALA A 325 -4.76 -20.88 -4.81
C ALA A 325 -4.40 -20.85 -3.32
N VAL A 326 -4.82 -21.86 -2.55
CA VAL A 326 -4.43 -22.00 -1.14
C VAL A 326 -2.93 -22.21 -1.02
N GLU A 327 -2.33 -23.07 -1.83
CA GLU A 327 -0.90 -23.31 -1.85
C GLU A 327 -0.13 -22.04 -2.26
N PHE A 328 -0.59 -21.31 -3.28
CA PHE A 328 0.01 -20.06 -3.73
C PHE A 328 0.02 -19.02 -2.62
N VAL A 329 -1.13 -18.71 -2.02
CA VAL A 329 -1.22 -17.73 -0.93
C VAL A 329 -0.38 -18.18 0.28
N SER A 330 -0.43 -19.47 0.66
CA SER A 330 0.37 -20.00 1.77
C SER A 330 1.86 -19.86 1.53
N GLN A 331 2.34 -20.07 0.29
CA GLN A 331 3.76 -19.90 -0.05
C GLN A 331 4.17 -18.42 -0.04
N LEU A 332 3.38 -17.54 -0.64
CA LEU A 332 3.66 -16.09 -0.67
C LEU A 332 3.63 -15.46 0.72
N THR A 333 2.81 -15.99 1.61
CA THR A 333 2.67 -15.51 3.00
C THR A 333 3.42 -16.38 4.02
N SER A 334 4.31 -17.25 3.56
CA SER A 334 5.22 -17.99 4.44
C SER A 334 6.22 -17.06 5.12
N ASP A 335 6.73 -17.45 6.28
CA ASP A 335 7.71 -16.66 7.04
C ASP A 335 8.95 -16.32 6.19
N GLU A 336 9.42 -17.26 5.36
CA GLU A 336 10.58 -17.08 4.49
C GLU A 336 10.31 -16.03 3.39
N VAL A 337 9.23 -16.21 2.63
CA VAL A 337 8.92 -15.35 1.48
C VAL A 337 8.50 -13.97 1.96
N LEU A 338 7.60 -13.89 2.94
CA LEU A 338 7.07 -12.60 3.41
C LEU A 338 8.15 -11.72 4.06
N SER A 339 9.17 -12.32 4.68
CA SER A 339 10.32 -11.56 5.20
C SER A 339 11.12 -10.83 4.13
N THR A 340 10.98 -11.20 2.85
CA THR A 340 11.62 -10.47 1.74
C THR A 340 10.84 -9.24 1.30
N PHE A 341 9.54 -9.17 1.61
CA PHE A 341 8.67 -8.04 1.29
C PHE A 341 8.67 -6.95 2.37
N VAL A 342 9.01 -7.32 3.60
CA VAL A 342 8.97 -6.43 4.76
C VAL A 342 10.39 -5.94 5.06
N THR A 343 10.63 -4.65 4.90
CA THR A 343 11.95 -4.04 5.19
C THR A 343 11.88 -3.01 6.32
N THR A 344 10.90 -2.14 6.30
CA THR A 344 10.74 -1.05 7.29
C THR A 344 9.35 -1.01 7.91
N GLU A 345 8.43 -1.81 7.38
CA GLU A 345 7.04 -1.92 7.79
C GLU A 345 6.90 -2.85 9.01
N VAL A 346 5.76 -2.76 9.67
CA VAL A 346 5.39 -3.72 10.70
C VAL A 346 5.04 -5.05 10.03
N THR A 347 5.78 -6.11 10.37
CA THR A 347 5.51 -7.44 9.82
C THR A 347 4.20 -8.02 10.32
N ALA A 348 3.43 -8.63 9.43
CA ALA A 348 2.23 -9.39 9.76
C ALA A 348 2.55 -10.74 10.43
N LEU A 349 3.76 -11.25 10.31
CA LEU A 349 4.17 -12.54 10.86
C LEU A 349 4.24 -12.54 12.38
N VAL A 350 3.74 -13.60 13.02
CA VAL A 350 3.89 -13.82 14.46
C VAL A 350 5.36 -13.90 14.87
N ASN A 351 6.17 -14.61 14.07
CA ASN A 351 7.59 -14.82 14.31
C ASN A 351 8.48 -13.96 13.40
N GLY A 352 7.94 -12.86 12.84
CA GLY A 352 8.70 -11.99 11.96
C GLY A 352 9.85 -11.31 12.70
N ALA A 353 11.04 -11.35 12.12
CA ALA A 353 12.21 -10.63 12.60
C ALA A 353 12.38 -9.32 11.82
N SER A 354 12.95 -8.31 12.49
CA SER A 354 13.41 -7.12 11.76
C SER A 354 14.56 -7.51 10.84
N PRO A 355 14.57 -7.02 9.59
CA PRO A 355 15.64 -7.32 8.66
C PRO A 355 17.00 -6.83 9.17
N ALA A 356 18.05 -7.58 8.86
CA ALA A 356 19.42 -7.20 9.15
C ALA A 356 20.08 -6.60 7.90
N GLY A 357 21.01 -5.66 8.09
CA GLY A 357 21.80 -5.11 6.98
C GLY A 357 21.01 -4.07 6.17
N LEU A 358 20.26 -3.21 6.84
CA LEU A 358 19.52 -2.11 6.23
C LEU A 358 20.45 -1.17 5.46
N ASN A 359 20.03 -0.72 4.28
CA ASN A 359 20.69 0.37 3.57
C ASN A 359 20.43 1.73 4.27
N PRO A 360 21.13 2.83 3.89
CA PRO A 360 20.98 4.12 4.56
C PRO A 360 19.53 4.63 4.63
N LEU A 361 18.73 4.47 3.57
CA LEU A 361 17.34 4.94 3.54
C LEU A 361 16.44 4.07 4.43
N GLN A 362 16.62 2.74 4.39
CA GLN A 362 15.89 1.81 5.25
C GLN A 362 16.23 2.04 6.73
N GLN A 363 17.50 2.31 7.05
CA GLN A 363 17.90 2.66 8.42
C GLN A 363 17.24 3.96 8.88
N SER A 364 17.22 4.98 8.00
CA SER A 364 16.52 6.25 8.30
C SER A 364 15.03 6.05 8.55
N ALA A 365 14.37 5.17 7.77
CA ALA A 365 12.96 4.83 7.99
C ALA A 365 12.75 4.11 9.33
N ALA A 366 13.61 3.16 9.68
CA ALA A 366 13.54 2.48 10.96
C ALA A 366 13.74 3.44 12.14
N ASP A 367 14.69 4.36 12.03
CA ASP A 367 14.98 5.38 13.05
C ASP A 367 13.80 6.37 13.21
N ALA A 368 13.20 6.82 12.10
CA ALA A 368 12.02 7.70 12.13
C ALA A 368 10.82 6.97 12.77
N ASN A 369 10.54 5.74 12.35
CA ASN A 369 9.42 4.95 12.86
C ASN A 369 9.56 4.60 14.34
N ALA A 370 10.79 4.45 14.85
CA ALA A 370 11.03 4.22 16.29
C ALA A 370 10.59 5.41 17.18
N ASN A 371 10.47 6.60 16.62
CA ASN A 371 10.03 7.81 17.32
C ASN A 371 8.56 8.17 17.07
N ILE A 372 7.83 7.39 16.28
CA ILE A 372 6.39 7.59 16.08
C ILE A 372 5.65 7.27 17.38
N THR A 373 4.85 8.22 17.86
CA THR A 373 4.12 8.15 19.13
C THR A 373 2.69 7.68 18.98
N ALA A 374 2.07 7.92 17.82
CA ALA A 374 0.74 7.46 17.48
C ALA A 374 0.56 7.31 15.97
N ILE A 375 -0.32 6.41 15.55
CA ILE A 375 -0.64 6.13 14.17
C ILE A 375 -2.16 6.13 13.99
N ALA A 376 -2.64 6.76 12.90
CA ALA A 376 -4.00 6.61 12.40
C ALA A 376 -3.98 6.03 10.98
N GLY A 377 -5.04 5.34 10.58
CA GLY A 377 -5.21 4.90 9.19
C GLY A 377 -5.48 6.08 8.25
N ALA A 378 -5.43 5.82 6.95
CA ALA A 378 -5.79 6.78 5.93
C ALA A 378 -7.31 7.09 5.96
N VAL A 379 -7.69 8.33 6.24
CA VAL A 379 -9.12 8.69 6.40
C VAL A 379 -9.92 8.48 5.12
N GLN A 380 -9.30 8.63 3.98
CA GLN A 380 -9.89 8.40 2.66
C GLN A 380 -10.34 6.94 2.44
N ASP A 381 -9.73 6.00 3.13
CA ASP A 381 -10.06 4.58 3.05
C ASP A 381 -11.45 4.25 3.63
N LEU A 382 -12.04 5.20 4.33
CA LEU A 382 -13.40 5.10 4.87
C LEU A 382 -14.46 5.66 3.92
N LEU A 383 -14.07 6.28 2.81
CA LEU A 383 -14.98 6.81 1.80
C LEU A 383 -15.35 5.75 0.77
N THR A 384 -16.55 5.86 0.22
CA THR A 384 -16.90 5.17 -1.01
C THR A 384 -15.95 5.59 -2.15
N ALA A 385 -15.75 4.74 -3.15
CA ALA A 385 -14.89 5.07 -4.29
C ALA A 385 -15.38 6.33 -5.04
N GLU A 386 -16.71 6.53 -5.11
CA GLU A 386 -17.31 7.70 -5.75
C GLU A 386 -17.03 8.99 -4.96
N ALA A 387 -17.26 8.99 -3.65
CA ALA A 387 -16.98 10.13 -2.77
C ALA A 387 -15.49 10.50 -2.75
N ARG A 388 -14.61 9.50 -2.68
CA ARG A 388 -13.16 9.69 -2.70
C ARG A 388 -12.70 10.26 -4.04
N GLY A 389 -13.18 9.71 -5.16
CA GLY A 389 -12.85 10.19 -6.50
C GLY A 389 -13.28 11.64 -6.73
N ASP A 390 -14.48 12.01 -6.30
CA ASP A 390 -14.99 13.40 -6.36
C ASP A 390 -14.13 14.35 -5.51
N LEU A 391 -13.86 13.97 -4.26
CA LEU A 391 -13.06 14.79 -3.34
C LEU A 391 -11.69 15.13 -3.94
N PHE A 392 -10.98 14.13 -4.46
CA PHE A 392 -9.63 14.32 -4.97
C PHE A 392 -9.59 15.02 -6.33
N ALA A 393 -10.56 14.76 -7.20
CA ALA A 393 -10.73 15.55 -8.43
C ALA A 393 -11.01 17.03 -8.13
N ASN A 394 -11.68 17.32 -7.03
CA ASN A 394 -11.97 18.68 -6.60
C ASN A 394 -10.80 19.42 -5.92
N VAL A 395 -9.71 18.73 -5.53
CA VAL A 395 -8.51 19.42 -5.01
C VAL A 395 -8.00 20.46 -6.00
N GLN A 396 -7.94 20.14 -7.29
CA GLN A 396 -7.52 21.08 -8.35
C GLN A 396 -8.46 22.29 -8.45
N ASN A 397 -9.76 22.10 -8.26
CA ASN A 397 -10.75 23.17 -8.29
C ASN A 397 -10.65 24.07 -7.06
N VAL A 398 -10.34 23.50 -5.88
CA VAL A 398 -10.13 24.26 -4.64
C VAL A 398 -8.86 25.11 -4.75
N VAL A 399 -7.71 24.51 -5.13
CA VAL A 399 -6.43 25.26 -5.17
C VAL A 399 -6.44 26.36 -6.23
N THR A 400 -7.21 26.19 -7.32
CA THR A 400 -7.39 27.21 -8.36
C THR A 400 -8.53 28.20 -8.06
N GLY A 401 -9.23 28.04 -6.93
CA GLY A 401 -10.30 28.94 -6.50
C GLY A 401 -11.61 28.84 -7.31
N LYS A 402 -11.82 27.73 -8.04
CA LYS A 402 -13.07 27.50 -8.80
C LYS A 402 -14.24 27.12 -7.89
N ILE A 403 -13.96 26.39 -6.82
CA ILE A 403 -14.92 26.07 -5.76
C ILE A 403 -14.29 26.31 -4.40
N SER A 404 -15.11 26.46 -3.36
CA SER A 404 -14.62 26.53 -1.97
C SER A 404 -14.23 25.13 -1.46
N ALA A 405 -13.39 25.06 -0.43
CA ALA A 405 -13.06 23.82 0.23
C ALA A 405 -14.31 23.19 0.88
N GLU A 406 -15.18 24.02 1.45
CA GLU A 406 -16.45 23.63 2.06
C GLU A 406 -17.39 23.00 1.04
N ASP A 407 -17.49 23.57 -0.18
CA ASP A 407 -18.31 22.99 -1.25
C ASP A 407 -17.74 21.65 -1.74
N ALA A 408 -16.43 21.52 -1.87
CA ALA A 408 -15.78 20.25 -2.25
C ALA A 408 -16.07 19.15 -1.24
N VAL A 409 -15.94 19.44 0.06
CA VAL A 409 -16.27 18.50 1.14
C VAL A 409 -17.76 18.15 1.13
N ALA A 410 -18.66 19.14 0.96
CA ALA A 410 -20.10 18.89 0.92
C ALA A 410 -20.51 18.01 -0.27
N GLN A 411 -19.88 18.14 -1.45
CA GLN A 411 -20.11 17.29 -2.60
C GLN A 411 -19.68 15.84 -2.31
N ALA A 412 -18.49 15.65 -1.76
CA ALA A 412 -18.00 14.31 -1.40
C ALA A 412 -18.90 13.63 -0.34
N ILE A 413 -19.34 14.35 0.69
CA ILE A 413 -20.27 13.82 1.72
C ILE A 413 -21.59 13.35 1.07
N ALA A 414 -22.10 14.05 0.06
CA ALA A 414 -23.35 13.70 -0.61
C ALA A 414 -23.25 12.42 -1.44
N LEU A 415 -22.04 11.97 -1.75
CA LEU A 415 -21.72 10.76 -2.51
C LEU A 415 -21.30 9.59 -1.59
N ASN A 416 -21.01 9.86 -0.33
CA ASN A 416 -20.58 8.85 0.64
C ASN A 416 -21.79 8.26 1.38
#